data_dd6483adcd949d4ff5e01db8955b614a
#
_entry.id   dd6483adcd949d4ff5e01db8955b614a
#
_cell.length_a   1.000
_cell.length_b   1.000
_cell.length_c   1.000
_cell.angle_alpha   90.00
_cell.angle_beta   90.00
_cell.angle_gamma   90.00
#
_symmetry.space_group_name_H-M   'P 1'
#
loop_
_entity.id
_entity.type
_entity.pdbx_description
1 polymer ?
#
loop_
_entity_poly.entity_id
_entity_poly.type
_entity_poly.pdbx_seq_one_letter_code
_entity_poly.pdbx_strand_id
1 'polypeptide(L)'
;MKKSIILLTGVLASAAVLSGCATITKDANQSVQIETFSADNQPIKGVHCTAKNDRGTWVTHTPGSVSVHRSGENLEVHCELEDKPTGDGTVISRANGGMYGNILLGGGIGAIIDHNKGTAYSYPGWIKVVMGQHLIYDRKDEVENQPLAGKSTGTAPTEVAIATPKADAEVK
;
A
#
# COMPACT_ATOMS: atom_id res chain seq x y z
N MET A 1 -40.67 -4.69 -48.26
CA MET A 1 -40.71 -5.26 -46.88
C MET A 1 -39.42 -5.98 -46.47
N LYS A 2 -38.75 -6.76 -47.34
CA LYS A 2 -37.47 -7.45 -46.99
C LYS A 2 -36.28 -6.51 -46.67
N LYS A 3 -36.19 -5.38 -47.39
CA LYS A 3 -35.06 -4.42 -47.17
C LYS A 3 -35.15 -3.67 -45.81
N SER A 4 -36.35 -3.41 -45.28
CA SER A 4 -36.53 -2.76 -43.97
C SER A 4 -36.18 -3.67 -42.80
N ILE A 5 -36.39 -5.00 -42.96
CA ILE A 5 -36.05 -5.97 -41.91
C ILE A 5 -34.53 -6.13 -41.77
N ILE A 6 -33.78 -6.09 -42.90
CA ILE A 6 -32.30 -6.20 -42.88
C ILE A 6 -31.69 -4.96 -42.23
N LEU A 7 -32.21 -3.77 -42.41
CA LEU A 7 -31.74 -2.57 -41.76
C LEU A 7 -31.99 -2.60 -40.25
N LEU A 8 -33.11 -3.13 -39.79
CA LEU A 8 -33.46 -3.23 -38.38
C LEU A 8 -32.58 -4.23 -37.64
N THR A 9 -32.25 -5.36 -38.27
CA THR A 9 -31.32 -6.36 -37.68
C THR A 9 -29.91 -5.85 -37.60
N GLY A 10 -29.42 -5.03 -38.54
CA GLY A 10 -28.10 -4.42 -38.52
C GLY A 10 -27.91 -3.44 -37.37
N VAL A 11 -28.92 -2.67 -37.03
CA VAL A 11 -28.88 -1.68 -35.93
C VAL A 11 -28.93 -2.36 -34.57
N LEU A 12 -29.69 -3.47 -34.42
CA LEU A 12 -29.70 -4.23 -33.17
C LEU A 12 -28.37 -4.95 -32.89
N ALA A 13 -27.70 -5.44 -33.92
CA ALA A 13 -26.41 -6.13 -33.78
C ALA A 13 -25.27 -5.18 -33.38
N SER A 14 -25.28 -3.93 -33.81
CA SER A 14 -24.26 -2.94 -33.43
C SER A 14 -24.41 -2.39 -32.01
N ALA A 15 -25.58 -2.48 -31.39
CA ALA A 15 -25.82 -2.06 -30.01
C ALA A 15 -25.24 -3.06 -28.97
N ALA A 16 -25.01 -4.32 -29.35
CA ALA A 16 -24.51 -5.36 -28.44
C ALA A 16 -23.00 -5.30 -28.18
N VAL A 17 -22.21 -4.56 -28.96
CA VAL A 17 -20.75 -4.49 -28.84
C VAL A 17 -20.28 -3.35 -27.90
N LEU A 18 -21.18 -2.48 -27.43
CA LEU A 18 -20.83 -1.34 -26.57
C LEU A 18 -20.93 -1.63 -25.06
N SER A 19 -21.30 -2.84 -24.65
CA SER A 19 -21.43 -3.19 -23.22
C SER A 19 -20.10 -3.63 -22.55
N GLY A 20 -18.97 -3.41 -23.20
CA GLY A 20 -17.64 -3.85 -22.73
C GLY A 20 -16.81 -2.81 -21.99
N CYS A 21 -17.34 -1.70 -21.55
CA CYS A 21 -16.63 -0.84 -20.58
C CYS A 21 -16.74 -1.46 -19.19
N ALA A 22 -15.98 -2.56 -18.97
CA ALA A 22 -15.72 -3.05 -17.65
C ALA A 22 -15.09 -1.92 -16.84
N THR A 23 -15.77 -1.55 -15.81
CA THR A 23 -15.41 -0.58 -14.79
C THR A 23 -13.99 -0.88 -14.29
N ILE A 24 -12.99 -0.14 -14.75
CA ILE A 24 -11.65 -0.15 -14.15
C ILE A 24 -11.73 0.70 -12.87
N THR A 25 -12.56 0.28 -11.94
CA THR A 25 -12.57 0.83 -10.60
C THR A 25 -11.50 0.08 -9.83
N LYS A 26 -10.44 0.78 -9.43
CA LYS A 26 -9.48 0.21 -8.47
C LYS A 26 -10.24 -0.07 -7.18
N ASP A 27 -10.08 -1.27 -6.65
CA ASP A 27 -10.62 -1.62 -5.35
C ASP A 27 -10.08 -0.68 -4.27
N ALA A 28 -10.91 -0.40 -3.27
CA ALA A 28 -10.50 0.37 -2.10
C ALA A 28 -9.37 -0.33 -1.32
N ASN A 29 -9.21 -1.63 -1.53
CA ASN A 29 -8.15 -2.43 -0.93
C ASN A 29 -7.03 -2.73 -1.95
N GLN A 30 -5.83 -2.92 -1.43
CA GLN A 30 -4.65 -3.32 -2.20
C GLN A 30 -3.89 -4.40 -1.47
N SER A 31 -3.46 -5.44 -2.19
CA SER A 31 -2.53 -6.44 -1.65
C SER A 31 -1.12 -5.83 -1.59
N VAL A 32 -0.47 -5.96 -0.43
CA VAL A 32 0.94 -5.63 -0.21
C VAL A 32 1.63 -6.89 0.28
N GLN A 33 2.59 -7.37 -0.48
CA GLN A 33 3.43 -8.50 -0.10
C GLN A 33 4.59 -7.98 0.74
N ILE A 34 4.87 -8.67 1.85
CA ILE A 34 5.93 -8.33 2.80
C ILE A 34 6.86 -9.53 2.94
N GLU A 35 8.14 -9.28 2.73
CA GLU A 35 9.20 -10.22 3.00
C GLU A 35 10.22 -9.60 3.94
N THR A 36 10.81 -10.42 4.81
CA THR A 36 11.80 -9.97 5.79
C THR A 36 13.16 -10.59 5.55
N PHE A 37 14.19 -9.80 5.77
CA PHE A 37 15.59 -10.16 5.56
C PHE A 37 16.44 -9.71 6.74
N SER A 38 17.57 -10.41 6.95
CA SER A 38 18.63 -9.95 7.83
C SER A 38 19.44 -8.82 7.18
N ALA A 39 20.32 -8.19 7.98
CA ALA A 39 21.25 -7.19 7.46
C ALA A 39 22.18 -7.76 6.37
N ASP A 40 22.49 -9.06 6.42
CA ASP A 40 23.30 -9.79 5.44
C ASP A 40 22.49 -10.25 4.22
N ASN A 41 21.28 -9.70 4.04
CA ASN A 41 20.41 -10.00 2.91
C ASN A 41 19.92 -11.46 2.83
N GLN A 42 19.88 -12.17 3.96
CA GLN A 42 19.33 -13.52 4.04
C GLN A 42 17.83 -13.46 4.38
N PRO A 43 16.98 -14.23 3.71
CA PRO A 43 15.54 -14.23 3.98
C PRO A 43 15.25 -14.82 5.37
N ILE A 44 14.38 -14.15 6.12
CA ILE A 44 13.88 -14.60 7.41
C ILE A 44 12.39 -14.88 7.26
N LYS A 45 11.95 -16.06 7.71
CA LYS A 45 10.56 -16.48 7.62
C LYS A 45 9.88 -16.49 8.99
N GLY A 46 8.55 -16.38 8.99
CA GLY A 46 7.76 -16.47 10.21
C GLY A 46 7.79 -15.22 11.08
N VAL A 47 8.32 -14.11 10.55
CA VAL A 47 8.34 -12.82 11.25
C VAL A 47 6.92 -12.27 11.31
N HIS A 48 6.46 -11.87 12.48
CA HIS A 48 5.17 -11.22 12.67
C HIS A 48 5.27 -9.76 12.21
N CYS A 49 4.48 -9.36 11.23
CA CYS A 49 4.46 -8.01 10.71
C CYS A 49 3.07 -7.38 10.84
N THR A 50 3.03 -6.17 11.36
CA THR A 50 1.85 -5.32 11.45
C THR A 50 1.99 -4.17 10.47
N ALA A 51 0.99 -3.99 9.61
CA ALA A 51 0.88 -2.86 8.68
C ALA A 51 -0.29 -1.97 9.13
N LYS A 52 -0.08 -0.66 9.26
CA LYS A 52 -1.07 0.27 9.81
C LYS A 52 -1.11 1.57 9.03
N ASN A 53 -2.33 2.08 8.79
CA ASN A 53 -2.58 3.44 8.34
C ASN A 53 -3.80 4.03 9.07
N ASP A 54 -4.32 5.17 8.62
CA ASP A 54 -5.52 5.83 9.16
C ASP A 54 -6.82 5.02 8.95
N ARG A 55 -6.82 4.00 8.08
CA ARG A 55 -7.97 3.17 7.74
C ARG A 55 -8.01 1.83 8.48
N GLY A 56 -6.92 1.41 9.09
CA GLY A 56 -6.88 0.16 9.83
C GLY A 56 -5.50 -0.39 10.13
N THR A 57 -5.51 -1.59 10.69
CA THR A 57 -4.32 -2.36 11.03
C THR A 57 -4.49 -3.78 10.50
N TRP A 58 -3.47 -4.29 9.85
CA TRP A 58 -3.43 -5.61 9.23
C TRP A 58 -2.19 -6.35 9.69
N VAL A 59 -2.30 -7.65 9.86
CA VAL A 59 -1.25 -8.52 10.38
C VAL A 59 -0.97 -9.66 9.41
N THR A 60 0.31 -10.01 9.28
CA THR A 60 0.73 -11.19 8.52
C THR A 60 2.00 -11.79 9.11
N HIS A 61 2.35 -13.02 8.69
CA HIS A 61 3.66 -13.63 8.93
C HIS A 61 4.41 -13.73 7.62
N THR A 62 5.67 -13.33 7.62
CA THR A 62 6.49 -13.27 6.41
C THR A 62 7.10 -14.63 6.02
N PRO A 63 7.25 -14.90 4.70
CA PRO A 63 6.72 -14.12 3.60
C PRO A 63 5.19 -14.20 3.53
N GLY A 64 4.52 -13.06 3.36
CA GLY A 64 3.06 -13.02 3.37
C GLY A 64 2.51 -11.75 2.75
N SER A 65 1.19 -11.72 2.53
CA SER A 65 0.49 -10.55 1.97
C SER A 65 -0.61 -10.08 2.90
N VAL A 66 -0.83 -8.77 2.92
CA VAL A 66 -1.95 -8.11 3.59
C VAL A 66 -2.80 -7.36 2.58
N SER A 67 -4.12 -7.41 2.76
CA SER A 67 -5.05 -6.60 1.97
C SER A 67 -5.35 -5.31 2.72
N VAL A 68 -4.58 -4.26 2.44
CA VAL A 68 -4.68 -2.97 3.11
C VAL A 68 -5.70 -2.06 2.43
N HIS A 69 -6.47 -1.31 3.20
CA HIS A 69 -7.32 -0.25 2.66
C HIS A 69 -6.43 0.91 2.21
N ARG A 70 -6.61 1.34 0.96
CA ARG A 70 -5.85 2.46 0.37
C ARG A 70 -6.17 3.76 1.08
N SER A 71 -5.17 4.61 1.26
CA SER A 71 -5.30 5.91 1.87
C SER A 71 -4.31 6.91 1.27
N GLY A 72 -4.57 8.20 1.47
CA GLY A 72 -3.60 9.27 1.22
C GLY A 72 -2.44 9.27 2.22
N GLU A 73 -2.67 8.69 3.41
CA GLU A 73 -1.64 8.55 4.45
C GLU A 73 -0.69 7.39 4.15
N ASN A 74 0.54 7.48 4.66
CA ASN A 74 1.52 6.42 4.54
C ASN A 74 1.08 5.16 5.30
N LEU A 75 1.60 4.01 4.87
CA LEU A 75 1.41 2.74 5.55
C LEU A 75 2.68 2.45 6.36
N GLU A 76 2.55 2.41 7.68
CA GLU A 76 3.63 2.04 8.59
C GLU A 76 3.64 0.53 8.78
N VAL A 77 4.80 -0.08 8.58
CA VAL A 77 5.04 -1.51 8.72
C VAL A 77 6.02 -1.74 9.85
N HIS A 78 5.63 -2.57 10.81
CA HIS A 78 6.45 -2.98 11.95
C HIS A 78 6.53 -4.50 11.97
N CYS A 79 7.74 -5.04 11.97
CA CYS A 79 8.03 -6.48 11.93
C CYS A 79 8.85 -6.89 13.14
N GLU A 80 8.41 -7.92 13.85
CA GLU A 80 9.05 -8.43 15.06
C GLU A 80 9.21 -9.94 15.01
N LEU A 81 10.31 -10.42 15.56
CA LEU A 81 10.60 -11.83 15.79
C LEU A 81 11.39 -11.93 17.09
N GLU A 82 11.04 -12.91 17.92
CA GLU A 82 11.72 -13.16 19.19
C GLU A 82 13.24 -13.25 18.98
N ASP A 83 14.01 -12.63 19.88
CA ASP A 83 15.48 -12.57 19.85
C ASP A 83 16.08 -11.89 18.59
N LYS A 84 15.32 -11.13 17.86
CA LYS A 84 15.80 -10.35 16.71
C LYS A 84 15.47 -8.86 16.88
N PRO A 85 16.32 -7.96 16.35
CA PRO A 85 15.94 -6.55 16.28
C PRO A 85 14.72 -6.39 15.40
N THR A 86 13.85 -5.43 15.70
CA THR A 86 12.66 -5.11 14.89
C THR A 86 13.04 -4.55 13.53
N GLY A 87 12.19 -4.79 12.53
CA GLY A 87 12.32 -4.17 11.22
C GLY A 87 11.16 -3.22 10.98
N ASP A 88 11.44 -1.97 10.61
CA ASP A 88 10.44 -0.94 10.42
C ASP A 88 10.43 -0.42 8.99
N GLY A 89 9.26 0.02 8.53
CA GLY A 89 9.11 0.56 7.20
C GLY A 89 8.01 1.57 7.06
N THR A 90 8.32 2.71 6.44
CA THR A 90 7.33 3.69 6.01
C THR A 90 7.08 3.53 4.52
N VAL A 91 5.90 3.07 4.16
CA VAL A 91 5.47 2.81 2.78
C VAL A 91 4.71 4.01 2.26
N ILE A 92 5.31 4.74 1.34
CA ILE A 92 4.78 6.01 0.83
C ILE A 92 3.51 5.79 0.01
N SER A 93 2.46 6.51 0.39
CA SER A 93 1.25 6.62 -0.41
C SER A 93 1.47 7.53 -1.62
N ARG A 94 1.09 7.07 -2.81
CA ARG A 94 1.18 7.87 -4.04
C ARG A 94 -0.16 7.98 -4.74
N ALA A 95 -0.52 9.21 -5.12
CA ALA A 95 -1.66 9.44 -5.99
C ALA A 95 -1.47 8.73 -7.34
N ASN A 96 -2.52 8.08 -7.80
CA ASN A 96 -2.52 7.41 -9.10
C ASN A 96 -2.67 8.43 -10.23
N GLY A 97 -1.99 8.21 -11.36
CA GLY A 97 -2.09 9.06 -12.54
C GLY A 97 -3.52 9.22 -13.09
N GLY A 98 -4.40 8.25 -12.85
CA GLY A 98 -5.83 8.32 -13.20
C GLY A 98 -6.61 9.42 -12.47
N MET A 99 -6.14 9.90 -11.30
CA MET A 99 -6.77 11.02 -10.59
C MET A 99 -6.69 12.31 -11.41
N TYR A 100 -5.58 12.56 -12.06
CA TYR A 100 -5.38 13.75 -12.91
C TYR A 100 -6.15 13.66 -14.23
N GLY A 101 -6.29 12.46 -14.80
CA GLY A 101 -7.05 12.24 -16.04
C GLY A 101 -8.55 12.51 -15.86
N ASN A 102 -9.11 12.11 -14.74
CA ASN A 102 -10.53 12.32 -14.44
C ASN A 102 -10.89 13.80 -14.19
N ILE A 103 -9.96 14.58 -13.65
CA ILE A 103 -10.15 16.04 -13.47
C ILE A 103 -10.18 16.73 -14.84
N LEU A 104 -9.34 16.33 -15.77
CA LEU A 104 -9.22 16.94 -17.10
C LEU A 104 -10.40 16.62 -18.01
N LEU A 105 -11.03 15.44 -17.84
CA LEU A 105 -12.15 14.98 -18.66
C LEU A 105 -13.55 15.30 -18.09
N GLY A 106 -13.63 16.16 -17.07
CA GLY A 106 -14.92 16.72 -16.61
C GLY A 106 -15.46 16.18 -15.30
N GLY A 107 -14.63 15.59 -14.45
CA GLY A 107 -15.11 14.92 -13.24
C GLY A 107 -14.53 15.41 -11.92
N GLY A 108 -14.65 16.69 -11.56
CA GLY A 108 -14.35 17.14 -10.19
C GLY A 108 -15.05 16.32 -9.10
N ILE A 109 -16.25 15.84 -9.37
CA ILE A 109 -17.02 14.97 -8.47
C ILE A 109 -16.40 13.57 -8.37
N GLY A 110 -15.91 13.01 -9.48
CA GLY A 110 -15.23 11.70 -9.49
C GLY A 110 -13.92 11.71 -8.67
N ALA A 111 -13.15 12.78 -8.76
CA ALA A 111 -11.91 12.95 -8.00
C ALA A 111 -12.15 13.02 -6.48
N ILE A 112 -13.24 13.65 -6.04
CA ILE A 112 -13.61 13.73 -4.62
C ILE A 112 -14.03 12.35 -4.08
N ILE A 113 -14.77 11.58 -4.86
CA ILE A 113 -15.18 10.22 -4.47
C ILE A 113 -13.98 9.29 -4.37
N ASP A 114 -13.05 9.35 -5.31
CA ASP A 114 -11.85 8.53 -5.33
C ASP A 114 -10.90 8.87 -4.17
N HIS A 115 -10.81 10.14 -3.81
CA HIS A 115 -10.05 10.57 -2.62
C HIS A 115 -10.67 10.02 -1.33
N ASN A 116 -11.97 10.16 -1.15
CA ASN A 116 -12.68 9.70 0.06
C ASN A 116 -12.65 8.17 0.21
N LYS A 117 -12.69 7.42 -0.88
CA LYS A 117 -12.59 5.96 -0.90
C LYS A 117 -11.15 5.44 -0.85
N GLY A 118 -10.14 6.31 -0.97
CA GLY A 118 -8.74 5.93 -1.04
C GLY A 118 -8.32 5.34 -2.40
N THR A 119 -9.23 5.15 -3.35
CA THR A 119 -8.93 4.55 -4.67
C THR A 119 -8.02 5.40 -5.53
N ALA A 120 -7.91 6.69 -5.21
CA ALA A 120 -6.96 7.63 -5.82
C ALA A 120 -5.48 7.33 -5.49
N TYR A 121 -5.23 6.50 -4.48
CA TYR A 121 -3.89 6.26 -3.94
C TYR A 121 -3.45 4.82 -4.14
N SER A 122 -2.14 4.60 -4.06
CA SER A 122 -1.54 3.25 -4.09
C SER A 122 -0.23 3.23 -3.34
N TYR A 123 0.02 2.09 -2.71
CA TYR A 123 1.29 1.71 -2.10
C TYR A 123 2.13 0.87 -3.07
N PRO A 124 3.45 0.67 -2.82
CA PRO A 124 4.20 -0.43 -3.40
C PRO A 124 3.51 -1.77 -3.19
N GLY A 125 3.55 -2.62 -4.21
CA GLY A 125 2.90 -3.94 -4.16
C GLY A 125 3.71 -5.01 -3.44
N TRP A 126 5.02 -4.85 -3.35
CA TRP A 126 5.93 -5.83 -2.76
C TRP A 126 7.13 -5.14 -2.12
N ILE A 127 7.32 -5.31 -0.81
CA ILE A 127 8.38 -4.67 -0.02
C ILE A 127 9.28 -5.69 0.67
N LYS A 128 10.55 -5.30 0.81
CA LYS A 128 11.59 -6.05 1.49
C LYS A 128 11.98 -5.33 2.77
N VAL A 129 11.48 -5.81 3.91
CA VAL A 129 11.82 -5.27 5.23
C VAL A 129 13.14 -5.88 5.71
N VAL A 130 14.07 -5.05 6.15
CA VAL A 130 15.35 -5.51 6.73
C VAL A 130 15.28 -5.37 8.23
N MET A 131 15.47 -6.49 8.95
CA MET A 131 15.45 -6.50 10.41
C MET A 131 16.60 -5.67 10.97
N GLY A 132 16.30 -4.85 11.97
CA GLY A 132 17.24 -3.90 12.55
C GLY A 132 17.35 -2.55 11.83
N GLN A 133 16.50 -2.29 10.83
CA GLN A 133 16.52 -1.05 10.06
C GLN A 133 15.13 -0.44 9.94
N HIS A 134 15.09 0.90 9.82
CA HIS A 134 13.92 1.64 9.39
C HIS A 134 14.14 2.10 7.94
N LEU A 135 13.30 1.64 7.02
CA LEU A 135 13.44 1.93 5.60
C LEU A 135 12.19 2.62 5.05
N ILE A 136 12.40 3.47 4.05
CA ILE A 136 11.31 4.13 3.30
C ILE A 136 11.14 3.43 1.95
N TYR A 137 9.89 3.11 1.61
CA TYR A 137 9.50 2.43 0.39
C TYR A 137 8.66 3.36 -0.47
N ASP A 138 9.22 3.82 -1.58
CA ASP A 138 8.52 4.67 -2.54
C ASP A 138 8.23 3.87 -3.83
N ARG A 139 6.99 3.82 -4.25
CA ARG A 139 6.56 3.14 -5.47
C ARG A 139 7.30 3.61 -6.74
N LYS A 140 7.84 4.81 -6.74
CA LYS A 140 8.66 5.30 -7.86
C LYS A 140 9.93 4.48 -8.11
N ASP A 141 10.38 3.77 -7.08
CA ASP A 141 11.57 2.94 -7.12
C ASP A 141 11.24 1.44 -7.36
N GLU A 142 9.95 1.11 -7.60
CA GLU A 142 9.53 -0.27 -7.92
C GLU A 142 10.19 -0.76 -9.22
N VAL A 143 10.73 -1.98 -9.15
CA VAL A 143 11.21 -2.74 -10.29
C VAL A 143 10.30 -3.93 -10.48
N GLU A 144 9.91 -4.21 -11.70
CA GLU A 144 9.00 -5.30 -12.01
C GLU A 144 9.56 -6.66 -11.55
N ASN A 145 8.71 -7.48 -10.93
CA ASN A 145 9.04 -8.82 -10.42
C ASN A 145 10.13 -8.88 -9.35
N GLN A 146 10.37 -7.80 -8.61
CA GLN A 146 11.31 -7.76 -7.50
C GLN A 146 10.71 -7.06 -6.28
N PRO A 147 11.04 -7.53 -5.05
CA PRO A 147 10.66 -6.81 -3.84
C PRO A 147 11.40 -5.47 -3.81
N LEU A 148 10.66 -4.42 -3.53
CA LEU A 148 11.20 -3.07 -3.41
C LEU A 148 12.16 -3.00 -2.21
N ALA A 149 13.42 -2.73 -2.48
CA ALA A 149 14.40 -2.41 -1.45
C ALA A 149 14.15 -0.98 -0.95
N GLY A 150 13.91 -0.83 0.34
CA GLY A 150 13.73 0.47 0.96
C GLY A 150 15.02 1.29 0.98
N LYS A 151 14.87 2.60 1.16
CA LYS A 151 15.97 3.55 1.33
C LYS A 151 16.08 3.93 2.81
N SER A 152 17.29 3.92 3.36
CA SER A 152 17.53 4.40 4.73
C SER A 152 17.28 5.90 4.81
N THR A 153 16.53 6.30 5.83
CA THR A 153 16.46 7.69 6.28
C THR A 153 17.70 8.00 7.06
N GLY A 154 18.77 8.30 6.69
CA GLY A 154 20.02 8.63 7.41
C GLY A 154 19.94 9.14 8.88
N THR A 155 18.83 8.86 9.56
CA THR A 155 18.59 9.16 10.99
C THR A 155 18.46 7.84 11.71
N ALA A 156 19.48 7.49 12.48
CA ALA A 156 19.40 6.37 13.43
C ALA A 156 18.18 6.58 14.36
N PRO A 157 17.49 5.49 14.79
CA PRO A 157 16.44 5.62 15.78
C PRO A 157 17.03 6.27 17.02
N THR A 158 16.48 7.41 17.42
CA THR A 158 16.75 7.99 18.73
C THR A 158 16.18 7.01 19.73
N GLU A 159 17.04 6.26 20.38
CA GLU A 159 16.75 5.46 21.55
C GLU A 159 16.05 6.40 22.56
N VAL A 160 14.77 6.21 22.74
CA VAL A 160 14.03 6.87 23.81
C VAL A 160 14.57 6.30 25.11
N ALA A 161 15.53 7.00 25.71
CA ALA A 161 16.00 6.71 27.04
C ALA A 161 14.79 6.74 27.99
N ILE A 162 14.38 5.56 28.44
CA ILE A 162 13.41 5.43 29.53
C ILE A 162 14.08 6.03 30.75
N ALA A 163 13.70 7.27 31.09
CA ALA A 163 14.10 7.90 32.32
C ALA A 163 13.52 7.07 33.48
N THR A 164 14.35 6.36 34.15
CA THR A 164 14.07 5.68 35.42
C THR A 164 13.61 6.77 36.43
N PRO A 165 12.44 6.63 37.05
CA PRO A 165 12.09 7.54 38.12
C PRO A 165 13.03 7.34 39.29
N LYS A 166 13.79 8.39 39.64
CA LYS A 166 14.60 8.44 40.83
C LYS A 166 13.66 8.41 42.02
N ALA A 167 13.70 7.36 42.79
CA ALA A 167 13.06 7.28 44.09
C ALA A 167 13.76 8.26 45.04
N ASP A 168 13.08 9.35 45.36
CA ASP A 168 13.47 10.16 46.51
C ASP A 168 12.91 9.48 47.77
N ALA A 169 13.78 8.81 48.47
CA ALA A 169 13.58 8.47 49.89
C ALA A 169 14.16 9.63 50.69
N GLU A 170 13.38 10.16 51.57
CA GLU A 170 13.64 10.17 52.99
C GLU A 170 13.06 11.37 53.70
N VAL A 171 12.15 11.04 54.57
CA VAL A 171 11.59 11.88 55.62
C VAL A 171 12.48 11.79 56.85
N LYS A 172 12.67 12.89 57.42
CA LYS A 172 12.87 13.01 58.87
C LYS A 172 12.07 14.17 59.44
#